data_7c605444f641e812db5bceb053c3dce6
#
_entry.id   7c605444f641e812db5bceb053c3dce6
#
_cell.length_a   1.000
_cell.length_b   1.000
_cell.length_c   1.000
_cell.angle_alpha   90.00
_cell.angle_beta   90.00
_cell.angle_gamma   90.00
#
_symmetry.space_group_name_H-M   'P 1'
#
loop_
_entity.id
_entity.type
_entity.pdbx_description
1 polymer ?
#
loop_
_entity_poly.entity_id
_entity_poly.type
_entity_poly.pdbx_seq_one_letter_code
_entity_poly.pdbx_strand_id
1 'polypeptide(L)'
;PWLLGNLLPVGVKGVAFAALTAAIVSSLASMMNSISTIFTMDIYRSYFRKEAGQKELVHTGRWASFGSLLVAVLIAPMLSGLDQAFQYIQEFTGFVSPGALSIFLAGFFYKRATANGALVAALGSFVFSFGMKFLFPGLPWMDRMGLVFLMCCALIVLLGKKGQPANAYTRHDPALF
;
A
#
# COMPACT_ATOMS: atom_id res chain seq x y z
N PRO A 1 24.06 5.01 8.27
CA PRO A 1 24.65 4.58 9.56
C PRO A 1 26.12 5.00 9.73
N TRP A 2 26.98 4.82 8.73
CA TRP A 2 28.40 5.15 8.79
C TRP A 2 28.68 6.61 9.12
N LEU A 3 27.99 7.55 8.47
CA LEU A 3 28.08 8.99 8.74
C LEU A 3 27.71 9.34 10.18
N LEU A 4 26.63 8.76 10.69
CA LEU A 4 26.18 8.94 12.06
C LEU A 4 27.20 8.38 13.08
N GLY A 5 27.87 7.29 12.71
CA GLY A 5 28.89 6.66 13.56
C GLY A 5 30.19 7.45 13.65
N ASN A 6 30.62 8.13 12.58
CA ASN A 6 31.97 8.70 12.47
C ASN A 6 32.03 10.23 12.56
N LEU A 7 30.98 10.95 12.18
CA LEU A 7 30.99 12.42 12.09
C LEU A 7 30.37 13.13 13.29
N LEU A 8 29.56 12.43 14.10
CA LEU A 8 28.84 13.08 15.21
C LEU A 8 29.58 12.95 16.56
N PRO A 9 29.57 14.00 17.41
CA PRO A 9 30.01 13.93 18.79
C PRO A 9 29.18 12.94 19.61
N VAL A 10 29.74 12.41 20.70
CA VAL A 10 29.15 11.30 21.49
C VAL A 10 27.72 11.60 21.95
N GLY A 11 27.42 12.80 22.45
CA GLY A 11 26.06 13.15 22.89
C GLY A 11 25.04 13.26 21.75
N VAL A 12 25.44 13.86 20.63
CA VAL A 12 24.57 14.00 19.44
C VAL A 12 24.30 12.65 18.78
N LYS A 13 25.26 11.73 18.84
CA LYS A 13 25.13 10.34 18.40
C LYS A 13 23.96 9.62 19.08
N GLY A 14 23.86 9.75 20.39
CA GLY A 14 22.78 9.14 21.18
C GLY A 14 21.39 9.64 20.73
N VAL A 15 21.26 10.96 20.58
CA VAL A 15 20.01 11.58 20.12
C VAL A 15 19.66 11.13 18.69
N ALA A 16 20.62 11.08 17.79
CA ALA A 16 20.42 10.63 16.40
C ALA A 16 19.96 9.17 16.32
N PHE A 17 20.57 8.27 17.10
CA PHE A 17 20.13 6.88 17.17
C PHE A 17 18.74 6.74 17.82
N ALA A 18 18.44 7.50 18.85
CA ALA A 18 17.11 7.52 19.45
C ALA A 18 16.04 8.00 18.46
N ALA A 19 16.32 9.07 17.71
CA ALA A 19 15.43 9.58 16.67
C ALA A 19 15.20 8.55 15.55
N LEU A 20 16.25 7.88 15.09
CA LEU A 20 16.15 6.83 14.08
C LEU A 20 15.30 5.65 14.58
N THR A 21 15.55 5.20 15.81
CA THR A 21 14.74 4.14 16.43
C THR A 21 13.29 4.53 16.58
N ALA A 22 13.00 5.76 17.03
CA ALA A 22 11.65 6.28 17.13
C ALA A 22 10.92 6.31 15.76
N ALA A 23 11.59 6.72 14.71
CA ALA A 23 11.05 6.75 13.36
C ALA A 23 10.69 5.33 12.86
N ILE A 24 11.57 4.35 13.09
CA ILE A 24 11.33 2.95 12.73
C ILE A 24 10.13 2.39 13.51
N VAL A 25 10.10 2.59 14.84
CA VAL A 25 9.00 2.12 15.69
C VAL A 25 7.67 2.75 15.29
N SER A 26 7.65 4.05 14.98
CA SER A 26 6.44 4.74 14.50
C SER A 26 5.90 4.16 13.20
N SER A 27 6.77 3.89 12.24
CA SER A 27 6.39 3.28 10.96
C SER A 27 5.87 1.85 11.14
N LEU A 28 6.55 1.04 11.95
CA LEU A 28 6.09 -0.31 12.27
C LEU A 28 4.73 -0.32 12.98
N ALA A 29 4.52 0.56 13.94
CA ALA A 29 3.25 0.67 14.66
C ALA A 29 2.09 1.01 13.72
N SER A 30 2.31 1.93 12.77
CA SER A 30 1.34 2.28 11.75
C SER A 30 1.01 1.11 10.82
N MET A 31 2.02 0.38 10.34
CA MET A 31 1.83 -0.82 9.52
C MET A 31 1.07 -1.92 10.26
N MET A 32 1.42 -2.19 11.52
CA MET A 32 0.74 -3.19 12.34
C MET A 32 -0.71 -2.82 12.59
N ASN A 33 -1.01 -1.54 12.82
CA ASN A 33 -2.39 -1.07 12.98
C ASN A 33 -3.19 -1.27 11.69
N SER A 34 -2.60 -0.97 10.53
CA SER A 34 -3.24 -1.19 9.23
C SER A 34 -3.52 -2.67 8.97
N ILE A 35 -2.55 -3.55 9.20
CA ILE A 35 -2.71 -5.01 9.05
C ILE A 35 -3.81 -5.52 9.98
N SER A 36 -3.80 -5.08 11.26
CA SER A 36 -4.82 -5.44 12.24
C SER A 36 -6.21 -5.06 11.76
N THR A 37 -6.38 -3.84 11.29
CA THR A 37 -7.67 -3.31 10.85
C THR A 37 -8.18 -4.03 9.59
N ILE A 38 -7.33 -4.17 8.56
CA ILE A 38 -7.68 -4.85 7.32
C ILE A 38 -8.04 -6.31 7.61
N PHE A 39 -7.20 -7.02 8.36
CA PHE A 39 -7.48 -8.41 8.69
C PHE A 39 -8.80 -8.57 9.46
N THR A 40 -9.03 -7.72 10.46
CA THR A 40 -10.20 -7.84 11.33
C THR A 40 -11.48 -7.44 10.62
N MET A 41 -11.48 -6.33 9.87
CA MET A 41 -12.70 -5.80 9.26
C MET A 41 -13.00 -6.46 7.92
N ASP A 42 -11.98 -6.62 7.06
CA ASP A 42 -12.19 -7.08 5.69
C ASP A 42 -12.18 -8.61 5.59
N ILE A 43 -11.37 -9.30 6.41
CA ILE A 43 -11.26 -10.73 6.35
C ILE A 43 -12.11 -11.39 7.44
N TYR A 44 -11.80 -11.13 8.72
CA TYR A 44 -12.43 -11.84 9.82
C TYR A 44 -13.93 -11.58 9.90
N ARG A 45 -14.32 -10.30 9.94
CA ARG A 45 -15.73 -9.90 10.04
C ARG A 45 -16.52 -10.25 8.78
N SER A 46 -15.93 -10.12 7.59
CA SER A 46 -16.64 -10.37 6.32
C SER A 46 -16.83 -11.85 6.02
N TYR A 47 -15.83 -12.69 6.32
CA TYR A 47 -15.85 -14.10 5.92
C TYR A 47 -16.12 -15.09 7.07
N PHE A 48 -15.65 -14.78 8.29
CA PHE A 48 -15.73 -15.72 9.41
C PHE A 48 -16.86 -15.44 10.39
N ARG A 49 -17.05 -14.17 10.80
CA ARG A 49 -18.06 -13.78 11.77
C ARG A 49 -18.62 -12.39 11.52
N LYS A 50 -19.76 -12.34 10.82
CA LYS A 50 -20.44 -11.06 10.47
C LYS A 50 -20.95 -10.29 11.70
N GLU A 51 -21.28 -10.99 12.78
CA GLU A 51 -21.83 -10.41 14.03
C GLU A 51 -20.82 -10.43 15.18
N ALA A 52 -19.52 -10.41 14.88
CA ALA A 52 -18.48 -10.38 15.91
C ALA A 52 -18.59 -9.14 16.80
N GLY A 53 -18.57 -9.34 18.10
CA GLY A 53 -18.61 -8.24 19.06
C GLY A 53 -17.31 -7.43 19.09
N GLN A 54 -17.36 -6.18 19.55
CA GLN A 54 -16.21 -5.26 19.64
C GLN A 54 -15.00 -5.88 20.35
N LYS A 55 -15.22 -6.59 21.46
CA LYS A 55 -14.13 -7.23 22.22
C LYS A 55 -13.44 -8.33 21.43
N GLU A 56 -14.20 -9.11 20.67
CA GLU A 56 -13.69 -10.18 19.81
C GLU A 56 -12.86 -9.60 18.66
N LEU A 57 -13.35 -8.54 18.02
CA LEU A 57 -12.63 -7.85 16.95
C LEU A 57 -11.29 -7.29 17.42
N VAL A 58 -11.25 -6.64 18.60
CA VAL A 58 -10.00 -6.13 19.18
C VAL A 58 -9.02 -7.27 19.48
N HIS A 59 -9.51 -8.39 20.02
CA HIS A 59 -8.66 -9.54 20.36
C HIS A 59 -8.07 -10.16 19.08
N THR A 60 -8.91 -10.36 18.07
CA THR A 60 -8.48 -10.87 16.75
C THR A 60 -7.45 -9.93 16.09
N GLY A 61 -7.67 -8.62 16.16
CA GLY A 61 -6.73 -7.64 15.63
C GLY A 61 -5.36 -7.67 16.32
N ARG A 62 -5.33 -7.86 17.65
CA ARG A 62 -4.07 -8.02 18.38
C ARG A 62 -3.29 -9.27 17.95
N TRP A 63 -3.99 -10.39 17.78
CA TRP A 63 -3.37 -11.62 17.30
C TRP A 63 -2.89 -11.51 15.86
N ALA A 64 -3.65 -10.84 15.00
CA ALA A 64 -3.23 -10.56 13.64
C ALA A 64 -1.95 -9.70 13.59
N SER A 65 -1.86 -8.64 14.40
CA SER A 65 -0.66 -7.82 14.52
C SER A 65 0.53 -8.63 15.05
N PHE A 66 0.34 -9.42 16.08
CA PHE A 66 1.41 -10.25 16.66
C PHE A 66 1.90 -11.29 15.64
N GLY A 67 0.98 -11.98 14.97
CA GLY A 67 1.31 -12.94 13.91
C GLY A 67 2.08 -12.29 12.76
N SER A 68 1.66 -11.11 12.29
CA SER A 68 2.37 -10.39 11.23
C SER A 68 3.78 -9.95 11.65
N LEU A 69 3.96 -9.56 12.92
CA LEU A 69 5.28 -9.24 13.47
C LEU A 69 6.21 -10.47 13.48
N LEU A 70 5.69 -11.62 13.92
CA LEU A 70 6.46 -12.86 13.90
C LEU A 70 6.90 -13.23 12.48
N VAL A 71 6.00 -13.15 11.51
CA VAL A 71 6.31 -13.41 10.10
C VAL A 71 7.38 -12.44 9.60
N ALA A 72 7.25 -11.15 9.92
CA ALA A 72 8.25 -10.14 9.54
C ALA A 72 9.64 -10.44 10.13
N VAL A 73 9.71 -10.83 11.41
CA VAL A 73 10.99 -11.20 12.07
C VAL A 73 11.62 -12.43 11.43
N LEU A 74 10.82 -13.42 11.04
CA LEU A 74 11.31 -14.63 10.37
C LEU A 74 11.84 -14.35 8.95
N ILE A 75 11.23 -13.41 8.24
CA ILE A 75 11.63 -13.03 6.88
C ILE A 75 12.82 -12.04 6.89
N ALA A 76 12.98 -11.23 7.94
CA ALA A 76 14.01 -10.21 8.03
C ALA A 76 15.44 -10.72 7.74
N PRO A 77 15.89 -11.89 8.22
CA PRO A 77 17.22 -12.41 7.90
C PRO A 77 17.41 -12.72 6.40
N MET A 78 16.34 -13.10 5.71
CA MET A 78 16.41 -13.38 4.25
C MET A 78 16.69 -12.12 3.43
N LEU A 79 16.26 -10.96 3.94
CA LEU A 79 16.47 -9.66 3.30
C LEU A 79 17.88 -9.11 3.56
N SER A 80 18.56 -9.55 4.61
CA SER A 80 19.91 -9.08 4.95
C SER A 80 20.98 -9.48 3.93
N GLY A 81 20.72 -10.49 3.09
CA GLY A 81 21.59 -10.93 2.00
C GLY A 81 21.43 -10.13 0.70
N LEU A 82 20.53 -9.16 0.66
CA LEU A 82 20.29 -8.34 -0.53
C LEU A 82 21.12 -7.04 -0.43
N ASP A 83 22.05 -6.83 -1.35
CA ASP A 83 22.90 -5.63 -1.39
C ASP A 83 22.10 -4.32 -1.49
N GLN A 84 20.90 -4.37 -2.03
CA GLN A 84 20.00 -3.23 -2.22
C GLN A 84 18.55 -3.55 -1.77
N ALA A 85 18.39 -4.05 -0.53
CA ALA A 85 17.08 -4.42 0.01
C ALA A 85 16.02 -3.30 -0.10
N PHE A 86 16.42 -2.04 0.13
CA PHE A 86 15.54 -0.88 -0.02
C PHE A 86 15.02 -0.71 -1.46
N GLN A 87 15.89 -0.83 -2.45
CA GLN A 87 15.53 -0.70 -3.86
C GLN A 87 14.56 -1.83 -4.28
N TYR A 88 14.82 -3.04 -3.79
CA TYR A 88 13.96 -4.20 -4.05
C TYR A 88 12.55 -4.01 -3.50
N ILE A 89 12.42 -3.53 -2.25
CA ILE A 89 11.13 -3.23 -1.62
C ILE A 89 10.40 -2.12 -2.38
N GLN A 90 11.11 -1.06 -2.76
CA GLN A 90 10.56 0.05 -3.53
C GLN A 90 10.09 -0.39 -4.92
N GLU A 91 10.84 -1.25 -5.58
CA GLU A 91 10.42 -1.81 -6.86
C GLU A 91 9.14 -2.64 -6.73
N PHE A 92 9.03 -3.47 -5.68
CA PHE A 92 7.83 -4.27 -5.42
C PHE A 92 6.60 -3.39 -5.12
N THR A 93 6.79 -2.37 -4.30
CA THR A 93 5.75 -1.36 -4.01
C THR A 93 5.33 -0.62 -5.28
N GLY A 94 6.28 -0.38 -6.19
CA GLY A 94 6.06 0.25 -7.49
C GLY A 94 5.12 -0.50 -8.44
N PHE A 95 4.84 -1.78 -8.20
CA PHE A 95 3.85 -2.53 -8.99
C PHE A 95 2.39 -2.17 -8.62
N VAL A 96 2.15 -1.81 -7.36
CA VAL A 96 0.80 -1.56 -6.81
C VAL A 96 0.47 -0.08 -6.72
N SER A 97 1.44 0.72 -6.26
CA SER A 97 1.24 2.13 -5.92
C SER A 97 0.69 2.98 -7.06
N PRO A 98 1.14 2.83 -8.32
CA PRO A 98 0.61 3.64 -9.41
C PRO A 98 -0.88 3.40 -9.68
N GLY A 99 -1.31 2.13 -9.58
CA GLY A 99 -2.71 1.78 -9.72
C GLY A 99 -3.57 2.35 -8.59
N ALA A 100 -3.14 2.17 -7.36
CA ALA A 100 -3.84 2.71 -6.20
C ALA A 100 -3.97 4.23 -6.28
N LEU A 101 -2.87 4.95 -6.56
CA LEU A 101 -2.88 6.41 -6.68
C LEU A 101 -3.81 6.88 -7.80
N SER A 102 -3.79 6.22 -8.96
CA SER A 102 -4.66 6.58 -10.08
C SER A 102 -6.14 6.42 -9.75
N ILE A 103 -6.51 5.36 -9.00
CA ILE A 103 -7.88 5.12 -8.56
C ILE A 103 -8.32 6.22 -7.58
N PHE A 104 -7.49 6.56 -6.60
CA PHE A 104 -7.79 7.64 -5.65
C PHE A 104 -7.98 8.98 -6.35
N LEU A 105 -7.05 9.39 -7.20
CA LEU A 105 -7.16 10.65 -7.94
C LEU A 105 -8.38 10.67 -8.86
N ALA A 106 -8.64 9.58 -9.57
CA ALA A 106 -9.83 9.50 -10.41
C ALA A 106 -11.12 9.55 -9.58
N GLY A 107 -11.16 8.93 -8.40
CA GLY A 107 -12.31 8.98 -7.50
C GLY A 107 -12.62 10.41 -7.00
N PHE A 108 -11.58 11.20 -6.72
CA PHE A 108 -11.73 12.59 -6.26
C PHE A 108 -12.02 13.58 -7.39
N PHE A 109 -11.31 13.49 -8.50
CA PHE A 109 -11.33 14.51 -9.55
C PHE A 109 -12.17 14.16 -10.76
N TYR A 110 -12.42 12.87 -11.03
CA TYR A 110 -13.13 12.42 -12.23
C TYR A 110 -14.54 11.92 -11.92
N LYS A 111 -15.55 12.76 -12.14
CA LYS A 111 -16.96 12.47 -11.86
C LYS A 111 -17.55 11.24 -12.58
N ARG A 112 -16.89 10.74 -13.61
CA ARG A 112 -17.29 9.56 -14.39
C ARG A 112 -16.46 8.33 -14.07
N ALA A 113 -15.71 8.32 -12.97
CA ALA A 113 -15.00 7.12 -12.52
C ALA A 113 -16.01 5.99 -12.26
N THR A 114 -15.70 4.80 -12.80
CA THR A 114 -16.53 3.61 -12.65
C THR A 114 -15.81 2.57 -11.80
N ALA A 115 -16.55 1.75 -11.05
CA ALA A 115 -15.97 0.66 -10.26
C ALA A 115 -15.16 -0.33 -11.14
N ASN A 116 -15.69 -0.64 -12.32
CA ASN A 116 -15.00 -1.50 -13.28
C ASN A 116 -13.70 -0.86 -13.80
N GLY A 117 -13.70 0.46 -14.04
CA GLY A 117 -12.49 1.20 -14.42
C GLY A 117 -11.42 1.17 -13.34
N ALA A 118 -11.81 1.30 -12.08
CA ALA A 118 -10.92 1.20 -10.93
C ALA A 118 -10.32 -0.20 -10.81
N LEU A 119 -11.14 -1.24 -10.97
CA LEU A 119 -10.70 -2.63 -10.89
C LEU A 119 -9.72 -2.99 -12.02
N VAL A 120 -10.03 -2.55 -13.24
CA VAL A 120 -9.13 -2.74 -14.39
C VAL A 120 -7.83 -1.96 -14.21
N ALA A 121 -7.85 -0.76 -13.64
CA ALA A 121 -6.64 0.00 -13.35
C ALA A 121 -5.79 -0.65 -12.24
N ALA A 122 -6.42 -1.21 -11.20
CA ALA A 122 -5.72 -1.95 -10.15
C ALA A 122 -4.97 -3.16 -10.71
N LEU A 123 -5.65 -4.01 -11.47
CA LEU A 123 -5.06 -5.18 -12.13
C LEU A 123 -4.08 -4.78 -13.24
N GLY A 124 -4.43 -3.75 -14.01
CA GLY A 124 -3.61 -3.19 -15.08
C GLY A 124 -2.27 -2.65 -14.57
N SER A 125 -2.23 -2.07 -13.38
CA SER A 125 -1.00 -1.60 -12.75
C SER A 125 0.05 -2.71 -12.63
N PHE A 126 -0.35 -3.91 -12.20
CA PHE A 126 0.53 -5.07 -12.15
C PHE A 126 1.02 -5.48 -13.54
N VAL A 127 0.09 -5.63 -14.49
CA VAL A 127 0.40 -6.07 -15.85
C VAL A 127 1.33 -5.07 -16.54
N PHE A 128 1.06 -3.78 -16.43
CA PHE A 128 1.89 -2.74 -17.03
C PHE A 128 3.25 -2.63 -16.38
N SER A 129 3.33 -2.68 -15.04
CA SER A 129 4.60 -2.63 -14.32
C SER A 129 5.47 -3.83 -14.68
N PHE A 130 4.88 -5.02 -14.73
CA PHE A 130 5.57 -6.24 -15.11
C PHE A 130 6.00 -6.18 -16.58
N GLY A 131 5.10 -5.80 -17.49
CA GLY A 131 5.41 -5.63 -18.91
C GLY A 131 6.53 -4.62 -19.15
N MET A 132 6.48 -3.46 -18.51
CA MET A 132 7.52 -2.43 -18.61
C MET A 132 8.88 -2.91 -18.07
N LYS A 133 8.89 -3.75 -17.04
CA LYS A 133 10.13 -4.32 -16.52
C LYS A 133 10.82 -5.23 -17.53
N PHE A 134 10.06 -6.00 -18.33
CA PHE A 134 10.61 -6.89 -19.34
C PHE A 134 10.94 -6.17 -20.66
N LEU A 135 10.09 -5.22 -21.08
CA LEU A 135 10.33 -4.49 -22.34
C LEU A 135 11.46 -3.45 -22.22
N PHE A 136 11.60 -2.82 -21.05
CA PHE A 136 12.56 -1.74 -20.84
C PHE A 136 13.35 -1.94 -19.53
N PRO A 137 14.23 -2.94 -19.46
CA PRO A 137 14.97 -3.23 -18.22
C PRO A 137 15.93 -2.11 -17.80
N GLY A 138 16.31 -1.23 -18.73
CA GLY A 138 17.19 -0.08 -18.44
C GLY A 138 16.49 1.15 -17.88
N LEU A 139 15.15 1.17 -17.77
CA LEU A 139 14.43 2.30 -17.18
C LEU A 139 14.52 2.27 -15.65
N PRO A 140 14.88 3.41 -15.02
CA PRO A 140 14.81 3.55 -13.57
C PRO A 140 13.41 3.21 -13.06
N TRP A 141 13.34 2.58 -11.89
CA TRP A 141 12.06 2.16 -11.30
C TRP A 141 11.07 3.32 -11.09
N MET A 142 11.58 4.51 -10.83
CA MET A 142 10.78 5.72 -10.60
C MET A 142 10.09 6.20 -11.88
N ASP A 143 10.79 6.24 -13.01
CA ASP A 143 10.21 6.62 -14.31
C ASP A 143 9.18 5.61 -14.78
N ARG A 144 9.44 4.32 -14.53
CA ARG A 144 8.48 3.24 -14.79
C ARG A 144 7.19 3.43 -14.00
N MET A 145 7.28 3.77 -12.69
CA MET A 145 6.10 4.05 -11.88
C MET A 145 5.27 5.22 -12.45
N GLY A 146 5.93 6.29 -12.89
CA GLY A 146 5.27 7.44 -13.51
C GLY A 146 4.53 7.06 -14.80
N LEU A 147 5.15 6.29 -15.68
CA LEU A 147 4.52 5.81 -16.91
C LEU A 147 3.32 4.90 -16.64
N VAL A 148 3.46 3.95 -15.72
CA VAL A 148 2.36 3.05 -15.34
C VAL A 148 1.20 3.85 -14.72
N PHE A 149 1.49 4.86 -13.91
CA PHE A 149 0.46 5.75 -13.37
C PHE A 149 -0.33 6.45 -14.48
N LEU A 150 0.35 7.03 -15.47
CA LEU A 150 -0.31 7.68 -16.61
C LEU A 150 -1.15 6.69 -17.42
N MET A 151 -0.66 5.47 -17.64
CA MET A 151 -1.41 4.41 -18.32
C MET A 151 -2.67 4.01 -17.53
N CYS A 152 -2.58 3.87 -16.21
CA CYS A 152 -3.73 3.59 -15.36
C CYS A 152 -4.76 4.72 -15.38
N CYS A 153 -4.32 5.98 -15.31
CA CYS A 153 -5.20 7.14 -15.46
C CYS A 153 -5.91 7.16 -16.81
N ALA A 154 -5.19 6.89 -17.90
CA ALA A 154 -5.77 6.82 -19.24
C ALA A 154 -6.84 5.71 -19.33
N LEU A 155 -6.59 4.53 -18.76
CA LEU A 155 -7.56 3.44 -18.70
C LEU A 155 -8.84 3.83 -17.96
N ILE A 156 -8.72 4.48 -16.80
CA ILE A 156 -9.89 4.91 -16.01
C ILE A 156 -10.72 5.92 -16.81
N VAL A 157 -10.08 6.86 -17.49
CA VAL A 157 -10.76 7.87 -18.33
C VAL A 157 -11.45 7.23 -19.53
N LEU A 158 -10.80 6.29 -20.19
CA LEU A 158 -11.35 5.58 -21.36
C LEU A 158 -12.55 4.70 -20.99
N LEU A 159 -12.45 3.97 -19.87
CA LEU A 159 -13.53 3.12 -19.38
C LEU A 159 -14.66 3.94 -18.73
N GLY A 160 -14.35 5.08 -18.13
CA GLY A 160 -15.33 6.00 -17.59
C GLY A 160 -16.26 6.62 -18.65
N LYS A 161 -15.82 6.71 -19.90
CA LYS A 161 -16.68 7.16 -21.02
C LYS A 161 -17.74 6.13 -21.41
N LYS A 162 -17.52 4.84 -21.10
CA LYS A 162 -18.40 3.72 -21.51
C LYS A 162 -19.30 3.18 -20.39
N GLY A 163 -19.08 3.57 -19.12
CA GLY A 163 -19.76 2.99 -17.96
C GLY A 163 -20.67 3.98 -17.21
N GLN A 164 -21.57 3.44 -16.39
CA GLN A 164 -22.34 4.27 -15.46
C GLN A 164 -21.42 4.76 -14.33
N PRO A 165 -21.52 6.05 -13.93
CA PRO A 165 -20.69 6.60 -12.87
C PRO A 165 -20.97 5.92 -11.54
N ALA A 166 -19.93 5.64 -10.76
CA ALA A 166 -20.02 5.01 -9.45
C ALA A 166 -20.98 5.76 -8.48
N ASN A 167 -21.10 7.06 -8.65
CA ASN A 167 -22.01 7.92 -7.86
C ASN A 167 -23.51 7.70 -8.15
N ALA A 168 -23.87 6.87 -9.12
CA ALA A 168 -25.29 6.52 -9.36
C ALA A 168 -25.83 5.61 -8.24
N TYR A 169 -24.96 4.84 -7.57
CA TYR A 169 -25.36 3.96 -6.46
C TYR A 169 -25.70 4.71 -5.16
N THR A 170 -25.05 5.84 -4.89
CA THR A 170 -25.29 6.63 -3.66
C THR A 170 -26.51 7.53 -3.74
N ARG A 171 -27.10 7.72 -4.93
CA ARG A 171 -28.24 8.63 -5.14
C ARG A 171 -29.60 7.99 -4.90
N HIS A 172 -29.67 6.68 -4.77
CA HIS A 172 -30.94 5.95 -4.66
C HIS A 172 -31.26 5.38 -3.27
N ASP A 173 -30.38 5.56 -2.30
CA ASP A 173 -30.66 5.04 -0.95
C ASP A 173 -30.60 6.18 0.08
N PRO A 174 -31.75 6.87 0.36
CA PRO A 174 -31.81 7.90 1.40
C PRO A 174 -31.73 7.34 2.82
N ALA A 175 -31.64 6.02 2.99
CA ALA A 175 -31.58 5.35 4.29
C ALA A 175 -30.14 5.16 4.83
N LEU A 176 -29.12 5.66 4.15
CA LEU A 176 -27.71 5.55 4.57
C LEU A 176 -27.12 6.82 5.19
N PHE A 177 -27.96 7.82 5.51
CA PHE A 177 -27.58 9.03 6.26
C PHE A 177 -28.44 9.18 7.50
#